data_f665eaee0ef3808eca239d7d0a47f599
#
_entry.id   f665eaee0ef3808eca239d7d0a47f599
#
_cell.length_a   1.000
_cell.length_b   1.000
_cell.length_c   1.000
_cell.angle_alpha   90.00
_cell.angle_beta   90.00
_cell.angle_gamma   90.00
#
_symmetry.space_group_name_H-M   'P 1'
#
loop_
_entity.id
_entity.type
_entity.pdbx_description
1 polymer ?
#
loop_
_entity_poly.entity_id
_entity_poly.type
_entity_poly.pdbx_seq_one_letter_code
_entity_poly.pdbx_strand_id
1 'polypeptide(L)'
;MAEIQRKCAEKQLKIRTGNWFLPGLMIVLLLLGAAAVTCLHFGIQDQKRAARLLDEAKQEREILLENVKNPDRDTFLSVEGKVVVGFLQIPSQNTEYAILNTFDANTASFSLCRDGTSMPWDTEGMTVYGIAAFTKNLSELQVGDQLIFEDLAGTQYHYQYIEKSEEVIDHGIQ
;
A
#
# COMPACT_ATOMS: atom_id res chain seq x y z
N MET A 1 33.62 -2.64 -63.10
CA MET A 1 33.05 -1.42 -62.50
C MET A 1 31.74 -1.66 -61.70
N ALA A 2 30.89 -2.57 -62.08
CA ALA A 2 29.63 -2.85 -61.32
C ALA A 2 29.79 -3.49 -59.93
N GLU A 3 30.87 -4.24 -59.74
CA GLU A 3 31.16 -4.94 -58.48
C GLU A 3 31.67 -4.02 -57.35
N ILE A 4 32.38 -2.95 -57.75
CA ILE A 4 32.89 -1.92 -56.81
C ILE A 4 31.72 -1.05 -56.33
N GLN A 5 30.75 -0.77 -57.17
CA GLN A 5 29.54 -0.03 -56.82
C GLN A 5 28.64 -0.80 -55.85
N ARG A 6 28.52 -2.14 -56.03
CA ARG A 6 27.76 -2.99 -55.09
C ARG A 6 28.39 -3.04 -53.70
N LYS A 7 29.71 -3.17 -53.60
CA LYS A 7 30.44 -3.19 -52.30
C LYS A 7 30.33 -1.85 -51.56
N CYS A 8 30.31 -0.71 -52.28
CA CYS A 8 30.12 0.60 -51.67
C CYS A 8 28.66 0.78 -51.17
N ALA A 9 27.64 0.30 -51.89
CA ALA A 9 26.25 0.38 -51.48
C ALA A 9 25.98 -0.50 -50.25
N GLU A 10 26.54 -1.72 -50.22
CA GLU A 10 26.43 -2.64 -49.08
C GLU A 10 27.09 -2.10 -47.80
N LYS A 11 28.24 -1.39 -47.93
CA LYS A 11 28.94 -0.75 -46.82
C LYS A 11 28.20 0.45 -46.29
N GLN A 12 27.51 1.20 -47.18
CA GLN A 12 26.67 2.34 -46.80
C GLN A 12 25.39 1.87 -46.07
N LEU A 13 24.81 0.74 -46.45
CA LEU A 13 23.63 0.17 -45.81
C LEU A 13 23.98 -0.33 -44.38
N LYS A 14 25.16 -0.91 -44.19
CA LYS A 14 25.62 -1.47 -42.92
C LYS A 14 25.94 -0.38 -41.87
N ILE A 15 26.30 0.81 -42.31
CA ILE A 15 26.58 1.95 -41.40
C ILE A 15 25.30 2.61 -40.93
N ARG A 16 24.23 2.54 -41.72
CA ARG A 16 22.96 3.20 -41.40
C ARG A 16 22.08 2.48 -40.40
N THR A 17 22.26 1.18 -40.20
CA THR A 17 21.49 0.36 -39.25
C THR A 17 22.11 0.32 -37.84
N GLY A 18 23.39 0.70 -37.68
CA GLY A 18 24.10 0.63 -36.40
C GLY A 18 23.83 1.76 -35.41
N ASN A 19 23.42 2.94 -35.87
CA ASN A 19 23.35 4.13 -35.02
C ASN A 19 21.93 4.44 -34.47
N TRP A 20 20.92 3.73 -34.91
CA TRP A 20 19.54 4.03 -34.45
C TRP A 20 19.14 3.26 -33.19
N PHE A 21 19.84 2.18 -32.88
CA PHE A 21 19.60 1.41 -31.64
C PHE A 21 20.01 2.18 -30.37
N LEU A 22 21.09 2.96 -30.42
CA LEU A 22 21.58 3.70 -29.28
C LEU A 22 20.59 4.81 -28.80
N PRO A 23 20.10 5.71 -29.66
CA PRO A 23 19.15 6.72 -29.21
C PRO A 23 17.80 6.11 -28.81
N GLY A 24 17.35 5.05 -29.44
CA GLY A 24 16.15 4.31 -29.03
C GLY A 24 16.27 3.69 -27.64
N LEU A 25 17.41 3.05 -27.34
CA LEU A 25 17.69 2.50 -26.03
C LEU A 25 17.77 3.59 -24.96
N MET A 26 18.38 4.73 -25.25
CA MET A 26 18.44 5.88 -24.33
C MET A 26 17.05 6.41 -24.00
N ILE A 27 16.15 6.53 -24.98
CA ILE A 27 14.77 6.99 -24.76
C ILE A 27 14.02 5.98 -23.87
N VAL A 28 14.15 4.70 -24.11
CA VAL A 28 13.52 3.65 -23.28
C VAL A 28 14.00 3.72 -21.84
N LEU A 29 15.31 3.88 -21.62
CA LEU A 29 15.90 4.03 -20.28
C LEU A 29 15.42 5.28 -19.57
N LEU A 30 15.29 6.41 -20.27
CA LEU A 30 14.72 7.64 -19.71
C LEU A 30 13.26 7.50 -19.32
N LEU A 31 12.45 6.82 -20.15
CA LEU A 31 11.03 6.56 -19.84
C LEU A 31 10.88 5.63 -18.64
N LEU A 32 11.69 4.57 -18.55
CA LEU A 32 11.72 3.68 -17.39
C LEU A 32 12.16 4.42 -16.12
N GLY A 33 13.18 5.26 -16.21
CA GLY A 33 13.62 6.11 -15.10
C GLY A 33 12.53 7.08 -14.64
N ALA A 34 11.85 7.75 -15.56
CA ALA A 34 10.74 8.64 -15.24
C ALA A 34 9.57 7.88 -14.58
N ALA A 35 9.21 6.70 -15.10
CA ALA A 35 8.18 5.85 -14.51
C ALA A 35 8.55 5.41 -13.08
N ALA A 36 9.80 5.01 -12.84
CA ALA A 36 10.27 4.63 -11.51
C ALA A 36 10.19 5.81 -10.52
N VAL A 37 10.62 7.01 -10.92
CA VAL A 37 10.54 8.21 -10.08
C VAL A 37 9.09 8.57 -9.75
N THR A 38 8.16 8.46 -10.71
CA THR A 38 6.74 8.72 -10.46
C THR A 38 6.15 7.70 -9.49
N CYS A 39 6.43 6.41 -9.65
CA CYS A 39 5.97 5.37 -8.70
C CYS A 39 6.49 5.61 -7.27
N LEU A 40 7.77 5.97 -7.12
CA LEU A 40 8.34 6.30 -5.82
C LEU A 40 7.68 7.54 -5.20
N HIS A 41 7.41 8.57 -6.01
CA HIS A 41 6.76 9.78 -5.54
C HIS A 41 5.34 9.52 -5.02
N PHE A 42 4.54 8.71 -5.73
CA PHE A 42 3.20 8.32 -5.28
C PHE A 42 3.26 7.52 -3.97
N GLY A 43 4.16 6.54 -3.84
CA GLY A 43 4.30 5.77 -2.61
C GLY A 43 4.65 6.63 -1.39
N ILE A 44 5.51 7.64 -1.54
CA ILE A 44 5.85 8.59 -0.47
C ILE A 44 4.65 9.46 -0.09
N GLN A 45 3.85 9.88 -1.06
CA GLN A 45 2.64 10.68 -0.78
C GLN A 45 1.60 9.88 -0.02
N ASP A 46 1.38 8.63 -0.39
CA ASP A 46 0.41 7.75 0.30
C ASP A 46 0.83 7.51 1.75
N GLN A 47 2.12 7.25 2.01
CA GLN A 47 2.63 7.12 3.38
C GLN A 47 2.45 8.40 4.22
N LYS A 48 2.66 9.58 3.63
CA LYS A 48 2.44 10.87 4.32
C LYS A 48 0.95 11.09 4.62
N ARG A 49 0.05 10.69 3.72
CA ARG A 49 -1.40 10.78 3.96
C ARG A 49 -1.81 9.83 5.08
N ALA A 50 -1.29 8.60 5.09
CA ALA A 50 -1.57 7.63 6.14
C ALA A 50 -1.08 8.11 7.52
N ALA A 51 0.13 8.69 7.58
CA ALA A 51 0.67 9.25 8.82
C ALA A 51 -0.19 10.41 9.34
N ARG A 52 -0.62 11.32 8.45
CA ARG A 52 -1.50 12.42 8.84
C ARG A 52 -2.84 11.90 9.36
N LEU A 53 -3.47 10.97 8.63
CA LEU A 53 -4.73 10.38 9.04
C LEU A 53 -4.62 9.70 10.42
N LEU A 54 -3.51 8.99 10.66
CA LEU A 54 -3.22 8.36 11.95
C LEU A 54 -3.13 9.39 13.07
N ASP A 55 -2.38 10.48 12.86
CA ASP A 55 -2.20 11.55 13.87
C ASP A 55 -3.53 12.24 14.17
N GLU A 56 -4.31 12.59 13.15
CA GLU A 56 -5.63 13.19 13.31
C GLU A 56 -6.61 12.23 14.00
N ALA A 57 -6.60 10.95 13.63
CA ALA A 57 -7.46 9.94 14.26
C ALA A 57 -7.13 9.78 15.76
N LYS A 58 -5.86 9.83 16.13
CA LYS A 58 -5.43 9.79 17.54
C LYS A 58 -5.91 11.02 18.32
N GLN A 59 -5.79 12.20 17.75
CA GLN A 59 -6.26 13.43 18.38
C GLN A 59 -7.78 13.43 18.60
N GLU A 60 -8.54 13.05 17.56
CA GLU A 60 -10.00 12.95 17.66
C GLU A 60 -10.43 11.85 18.65
N ARG A 61 -9.67 10.75 18.76
CA ARG A 61 -9.91 9.74 19.77
C ARG A 61 -9.68 10.27 21.18
N GLU A 62 -8.63 11.04 21.43
CA GLU A 62 -8.39 11.66 22.74
C GLU A 62 -9.57 12.54 23.14
N ILE A 63 -10.07 13.37 22.21
CA ILE A 63 -11.26 14.20 22.42
C ILE A 63 -12.49 13.33 22.71
N LEU A 64 -12.66 12.21 22.00
CA LEU A 64 -13.75 11.26 22.25
C LEU A 64 -13.67 10.72 23.69
N LEU A 65 -12.51 10.27 24.12
CA LEU A 65 -12.28 9.67 25.45
C LEU A 65 -12.46 10.69 26.60
N GLU A 66 -12.17 11.97 26.35
CA GLU A 66 -12.42 13.04 27.31
C GLU A 66 -13.93 13.32 27.47
N ASN A 67 -14.70 13.24 26.37
CA ASN A 67 -16.11 13.60 26.36
C ASN A 67 -17.05 12.42 26.67
N VAL A 68 -16.63 11.19 26.38
CA VAL A 68 -17.44 9.97 26.54
C VAL A 68 -16.77 9.07 27.58
N LYS A 69 -17.40 8.96 28.76
CA LYS A 69 -16.98 7.97 29.75
C LYS A 69 -17.36 6.57 29.25
N ASN A 70 -16.38 5.74 29.02
CA ASN A 70 -16.52 4.36 28.53
C ASN A 70 -17.22 4.31 27.14
N PRO A 71 -16.55 4.73 26.06
CA PRO A 71 -17.07 4.50 24.73
C PRO A 71 -17.26 3.00 24.48
N ASP A 72 -18.27 2.66 23.70
CA ASP A 72 -18.53 1.28 23.30
C ASP A 72 -17.39 0.82 22.38
N ARG A 73 -17.04 -0.47 22.45
CA ARG A 73 -16.05 -1.09 21.55
C ARG A 73 -16.45 -0.98 20.07
N ASP A 74 -17.75 -0.86 19.78
CA ASP A 74 -18.30 -0.67 18.43
C ASP A 74 -18.37 0.82 18.02
N THR A 75 -17.71 1.71 18.77
CA THR A 75 -17.62 3.13 18.44
C THR A 75 -16.78 3.32 17.17
N PHE A 76 -17.23 4.19 16.31
CA PHE A 76 -16.52 4.59 15.10
C PHE A 76 -16.18 6.08 15.15
N LEU A 77 -15.05 6.44 14.56
CA LEU A 77 -14.59 7.81 14.51
C LEU A 77 -14.57 8.29 13.06
N SER A 78 -15.06 9.51 12.80
CA SER A 78 -15.01 10.10 11.46
C SER A 78 -13.90 11.13 11.36
N VAL A 79 -12.87 10.85 10.54
CA VAL A 79 -11.72 11.72 10.31
C VAL A 79 -11.64 12.02 8.81
N GLU A 80 -11.64 13.29 8.43
CA GLU A 80 -11.63 13.72 7.01
C GLU A 80 -12.71 13.01 6.14
N GLY A 81 -13.87 12.71 6.71
CA GLY A 81 -14.96 12.00 6.03
C GLY A 81 -14.71 10.49 5.85
N LYS A 82 -13.69 9.93 6.50
CA LYS A 82 -13.42 8.49 6.55
C LYS A 82 -13.72 7.95 7.93
N VAL A 83 -14.26 6.75 7.98
CA VAL A 83 -14.63 6.09 9.23
C VAL A 83 -13.45 5.22 9.68
N VAL A 84 -12.86 5.55 10.83
CA VAL A 84 -11.81 4.78 11.51
C VAL A 84 -12.46 3.84 12.52
N VAL A 85 -12.00 2.58 12.56
CA VAL A 85 -12.52 1.53 13.47
C VAL A 85 -11.51 1.16 14.58
N GLY A 86 -10.26 1.57 14.45
CA GLY A 86 -9.21 1.29 15.42
C GLY A 86 -7.82 1.47 14.81
N PHE A 87 -6.81 1.00 15.54
CA PHE A 87 -5.40 1.15 15.19
C PHE A 87 -4.71 -0.22 15.18
N LEU A 88 -3.90 -0.50 14.16
CA LEU A 88 -3.08 -1.69 14.07
C LEU A 88 -1.61 -1.32 14.25
N GLN A 89 -0.98 -1.88 15.29
CA GLN A 89 0.44 -1.70 15.57
C GLN A 89 1.22 -2.96 15.19
N ILE A 90 2.40 -2.75 14.62
CA ILE A 90 3.39 -3.79 14.30
C ILE A 90 4.68 -3.45 15.05
N PRO A 91 4.85 -3.89 16.30
CA PRO A 91 5.98 -3.48 17.15
C PRO A 91 7.34 -3.83 16.56
N SER A 92 7.49 -4.98 15.89
CA SER A 92 8.74 -5.42 15.26
C SER A 92 9.25 -4.44 14.17
N GLN A 93 8.34 -3.66 13.58
CA GLN A 93 8.64 -2.71 12.51
C GLN A 93 8.48 -1.25 12.97
N ASN A 94 8.11 -1.02 14.22
CA ASN A 94 7.77 0.30 14.75
C ASN A 94 6.78 1.06 13.85
N THR A 95 5.76 0.36 13.37
CA THR A 95 4.77 0.87 12.42
C THR A 95 3.37 0.76 13.01
N GLU A 96 2.53 1.75 12.71
CA GLU A 96 1.15 1.81 13.15
C GLU A 96 0.26 2.37 12.03
N TYR A 97 -0.96 1.83 11.91
CA TYR A 97 -1.95 2.23 10.91
C TYR A 97 -3.30 2.48 11.57
N ALA A 98 -3.99 3.53 11.13
CA ALA A 98 -5.43 3.63 11.37
C ALA A 98 -6.15 2.64 10.45
N ILE A 99 -7.07 1.85 10.97
CA ILE A 99 -7.88 0.92 10.17
C ILE A 99 -9.18 1.61 9.78
N LEU A 100 -9.42 1.70 8.46
CA LEU A 100 -10.63 2.28 7.90
C LEU A 100 -11.74 1.24 7.79
N ASN A 101 -12.98 1.70 7.94
CA ASN A 101 -14.16 0.83 7.99
C ASN A 101 -14.47 0.11 6.66
N THR A 102 -14.09 0.68 5.54
CA THR A 102 -14.50 0.18 4.21
C THR A 102 -13.32 0.20 3.26
N PHE A 103 -13.16 -0.88 2.50
CA PHE A 103 -12.18 -0.97 1.42
C PHE A 103 -12.80 -0.54 0.09
N ASP A 104 -12.38 0.61 -0.41
CA ASP A 104 -12.71 1.12 -1.74
C ASP A 104 -11.54 1.92 -2.34
N ALA A 105 -11.64 2.31 -3.61
CA ALA A 105 -10.58 3.02 -4.31
C ALA A 105 -10.19 4.38 -3.66
N ASN A 106 -11.13 5.01 -2.94
CA ASN A 106 -10.87 6.29 -2.28
C ASN A 106 -10.21 6.10 -0.91
N THR A 107 -10.64 5.08 -0.14
CA THR A 107 -10.13 4.81 1.21
C THR A 107 -8.79 4.09 1.19
N ALA A 108 -8.60 3.14 0.26
CA ALA A 108 -7.38 2.32 0.16
C ALA A 108 -6.09 3.11 -0.03
N SER A 109 -6.16 4.33 -0.58
CA SER A 109 -4.99 5.22 -0.75
C SER A 109 -4.60 5.98 0.54
N PHE A 110 -5.37 5.87 1.61
CA PHE A 110 -5.13 6.57 2.87
C PHE A 110 -4.59 5.68 3.98
N SER A 111 -5.02 4.43 4.07
CA SER A 111 -4.54 3.47 5.06
C SER A 111 -5.02 2.04 4.75
N LEU A 112 -4.75 1.13 5.69
CA LEU A 112 -5.33 -0.20 5.69
C LEU A 112 -6.84 -0.11 5.94
N CYS A 113 -7.61 -0.97 5.29
CA CYS A 113 -9.06 -0.97 5.36
C CYS A 113 -9.59 -2.33 5.78
N ARG A 114 -10.65 -2.34 6.59
CA ARG A 114 -11.39 -3.54 6.91
C ARG A 114 -12.24 -3.97 5.72
N ASP A 115 -12.33 -5.27 5.49
CA ASP A 115 -13.32 -5.86 4.58
C ASP A 115 -14.49 -6.45 5.38
N GLY A 116 -15.69 -6.27 4.86
CA GLY A 116 -16.91 -6.71 5.54
C GLY A 116 -17.20 -5.94 6.84
N THR A 117 -17.89 -6.58 7.77
CA THR A 117 -18.36 -6.00 9.03
C THR A 117 -17.72 -6.61 10.27
N SER A 118 -16.99 -7.73 10.12
CA SER A 118 -16.38 -8.45 11.24
C SER A 118 -15.27 -7.64 11.92
N MET A 119 -15.23 -7.74 13.23
CA MET A 119 -14.26 -7.04 14.09
C MET A 119 -13.29 -8.06 14.73
N PRO A 120 -12.18 -7.62 15.31
CA PRO A 120 -11.19 -8.52 15.91
C PRO A 120 -11.74 -9.44 17.00
N TRP A 121 -12.82 -9.05 17.67
CA TRP A 121 -13.48 -9.84 18.73
C TRP A 121 -14.56 -10.79 18.22
N ASP A 122 -14.86 -10.75 16.93
CA ASP A 122 -15.83 -11.66 16.33
C ASP A 122 -15.21 -13.03 16.05
N THR A 123 -16.04 -14.08 15.99
CA THR A 123 -15.57 -15.45 15.77
C THR A 123 -14.83 -15.62 14.45
N GLU A 124 -15.22 -14.89 13.43
CA GLU A 124 -14.61 -14.92 12.09
C GLU A 124 -13.33 -14.08 12.00
N GLY A 125 -13.12 -13.20 12.99
CA GLY A 125 -12.02 -12.25 12.98
C GLY A 125 -12.19 -11.16 11.94
N MET A 126 -11.23 -10.23 11.89
CA MET A 126 -11.24 -9.10 10.98
C MET A 126 -10.28 -9.35 9.81
N THR A 127 -10.75 -9.16 8.59
CA THR A 127 -9.91 -9.15 7.40
C THR A 127 -9.52 -7.71 7.05
N VAL A 128 -8.23 -7.49 6.78
CA VAL A 128 -7.66 -6.18 6.49
C VAL A 128 -7.01 -6.20 5.12
N TYR A 129 -7.34 -5.22 4.29
CA TYR A 129 -6.79 -4.99 2.96
C TYR A 129 -6.03 -3.66 2.89
N GLY A 130 -5.14 -3.56 1.93
CA GLY A 130 -4.44 -2.31 1.63
C GLY A 130 -3.73 -2.35 0.28
N ILE A 131 -3.33 -1.18 -0.20
CA ILE A 131 -2.45 -1.07 -1.37
C ILE A 131 -1.01 -1.46 -1.02
N ALA A 132 -0.19 -1.74 -2.03
CA ALA A 132 1.20 -2.18 -1.86
C ALA A 132 2.05 -1.24 -0.98
N ALA A 133 1.73 0.07 -0.95
CA ALA A 133 2.41 1.04 -0.10
C ALA A 133 2.28 0.74 1.41
N PHE A 134 1.19 0.10 1.84
CA PHE A 134 0.91 -0.25 3.23
C PHE A 134 1.14 -1.74 3.52
N THR A 135 0.81 -2.62 2.57
CA THR A 135 0.94 -4.07 2.76
C THR A 135 2.39 -4.57 2.69
N LYS A 136 3.33 -3.74 2.20
CA LYS A 136 4.75 -4.09 2.18
C LYS A 136 5.24 -4.52 3.57
N ASN A 137 4.95 -3.74 4.60
CA ASN A 137 5.35 -4.06 5.98
C ASN A 137 4.69 -5.37 6.46
N LEU A 138 3.43 -5.61 6.09
CA LEU A 138 2.75 -6.88 6.41
C LEU A 138 3.43 -8.09 5.71
N SER A 139 3.96 -7.89 4.50
CA SER A 139 4.66 -8.95 3.77
C SER A 139 6.04 -9.30 4.34
N GLU A 140 6.61 -8.43 5.17
CA GLU A 140 7.91 -8.63 5.82
C GLU A 140 7.80 -9.27 7.21
N LEU A 141 6.57 -9.54 7.69
CA LEU A 141 6.33 -10.20 8.97
C LEU A 141 6.93 -11.61 9.01
N GLN A 142 7.48 -11.97 10.17
CA GLN A 142 8.02 -13.30 10.46
C GLN A 142 7.11 -14.03 11.44
N VAL A 143 7.11 -15.36 11.35
CA VAL A 143 6.36 -16.21 12.30
C VAL A 143 6.80 -15.88 13.72
N GLY A 144 5.83 -15.54 14.55
CA GLY A 144 6.05 -15.11 15.94
C GLY A 144 5.97 -13.60 16.15
N ASP A 145 5.98 -12.77 15.09
CA ASP A 145 5.80 -11.32 15.21
C ASP A 145 4.44 -11.00 15.83
N GLN A 146 4.44 -10.00 16.72
CA GLN A 146 3.23 -9.53 17.37
C GLN A 146 2.53 -8.47 16.52
N LEU A 147 1.20 -8.54 16.51
CA LEU A 147 0.29 -7.56 15.96
C LEU A 147 -0.64 -7.13 17.09
N ILE A 148 -0.82 -5.84 17.28
CA ILE A 148 -1.70 -5.32 18.33
C ILE A 148 -2.77 -4.46 17.64
N PHE A 149 -4.02 -4.89 17.73
CA PHE A 149 -5.14 -4.05 17.34
C PHE A 149 -5.67 -3.35 18.59
N GLU A 150 -5.83 -2.04 18.53
CA GLU A 150 -6.42 -1.24 19.59
C GLU A 150 -7.72 -0.61 19.07
N ASP A 151 -8.84 -0.89 19.75
CA ASP A 151 -10.11 -0.26 19.44
C ASP A 151 -10.16 1.21 19.90
N LEU A 152 -11.20 1.92 19.54
CA LEU A 152 -11.36 3.34 19.91
C LEU A 152 -11.65 3.55 21.40
N ALA A 153 -12.08 2.51 22.10
CA ALA A 153 -12.27 2.52 23.56
C ALA A 153 -10.97 2.30 24.34
N GLY A 154 -9.87 1.91 23.66
CA GLY A 154 -8.57 1.66 24.25
C GLY A 154 -8.30 0.21 24.62
N THR A 155 -9.17 -0.71 24.23
CA THR A 155 -8.95 -2.13 24.45
C THR A 155 -7.96 -2.67 23.42
N GLN A 156 -6.94 -3.38 23.88
CA GLN A 156 -5.93 -3.97 23.04
C GLN A 156 -6.17 -5.45 22.83
N TYR A 157 -6.10 -5.88 21.56
CA TYR A 157 -6.21 -7.27 21.12
C TYR A 157 -4.88 -7.69 20.54
N HIS A 158 -4.25 -8.69 21.17
CA HIS A 158 -2.92 -9.17 20.81
C HIS A 158 -3.01 -10.39 19.90
N TYR A 159 -2.33 -10.35 18.77
CA TYR A 159 -2.23 -11.41 17.79
C TYR A 159 -0.78 -11.78 17.56
N GLN A 160 -0.56 -12.96 17.07
CA GLN A 160 0.74 -13.44 16.64
C GLN A 160 0.67 -13.88 15.18
N TYR A 161 1.62 -13.43 14.39
CA TYR A 161 1.72 -13.88 13.00
C TYR A 161 2.13 -15.35 12.96
N ILE A 162 1.33 -16.17 12.31
CA ILE A 162 1.54 -17.64 12.28
C ILE A 162 2.01 -18.15 10.93
N GLU A 163 1.47 -17.61 9.83
CA GLU A 163 1.89 -18.01 8.49
C GLU A 163 1.49 -17.01 7.43
N LYS A 164 2.18 -17.08 6.28
CA LYS A 164 1.80 -16.39 5.07
C LYS A 164 1.17 -17.39 4.10
N SER A 165 -0.11 -17.20 3.78
CA SER A 165 -0.75 -17.92 2.69
C SER A 165 -0.78 -17.05 1.44
N GLU A 166 -0.38 -17.59 0.29
CA GLU A 166 -0.57 -16.95 -1.02
C GLU A 166 -1.83 -17.55 -1.65
N GLU A 167 -3.01 -17.03 -1.33
CA GLU A 167 -4.20 -17.25 -2.13
C GLU A 167 -4.19 -16.28 -3.31
N VAL A 168 -4.04 -16.81 -4.51
CA VAL A 168 -4.34 -16.06 -5.74
C VAL A 168 -5.85 -15.96 -5.82
N ILE A 169 -6.42 -14.86 -5.35
CA ILE A 169 -7.83 -14.54 -5.58
C ILE A 169 -7.94 -14.15 -7.06
N ASP A 170 -8.30 -15.14 -7.89
CA ASP A 170 -8.65 -14.91 -9.28
C ASP A 170 -10.00 -14.19 -9.31
N HIS A 171 -9.96 -12.87 -9.33
CA HIS A 171 -11.15 -12.05 -9.63
C HIS A 171 -11.45 -12.22 -11.11
N GLY A 172 -12.13 -13.33 -11.44
CA GLY A 172 -12.71 -13.52 -12.76
C GLY A 172 -13.61 -12.32 -13.08
N ILE A 173 -13.14 -11.49 -14.01
CA ILE A 173 -13.93 -10.41 -14.61
C ILE A 173 -15.06 -11.10 -15.38
N GLN A 174 -16.27 -11.02 -14.87
CA GLN A 174 -17.49 -11.30 -15.62
C GLN A 174 -18.00 -10.03 -16.28
#